data_0e5ae59849175c1eac355dc892fcc42e
#
_entry.id   0e5ae59849175c1eac355dc892fcc42e
#
_cell.length_a   1.000
_cell.length_b   1.000
_cell.length_c   1.000
_cell.angle_alpha   90.00
_cell.angle_beta   90.00
_cell.angle_gamma   90.00
#
_symmetry.space_group_name_H-M   'P 1'
#
loop_
_entity.id
_entity.type
_entity.pdbx_description
1 polymer ?
#
loop_
_entity_poly.entity_id
_entity_poly.type
_entity_poly.pdbx_seq_one_letter_code
_entity_poly.pdbx_strand_id
1 'polypeptide(L)'
;MNFKDIELPSNRKFGLFFAAIFFAAGLYFYLNTKVQYGYPFLGVSVVFILTALMKADLLLPLNKLWMRFGMLLGMVISPIVLGIIFFGLFTPISIMMKIFGRDELRLKLGVRASHWKEKESPIPPAESFKNQF
;
A
#
# COMPACT_ATOMS: atom_id res chain seq x y z
N MET A 1 -14.96 -2.73 -8.04
CA MET A 1 -13.74 -3.55 -7.90
C MET A 1 -14.18 -5.00 -7.84
N ASN A 2 -13.87 -5.80 -8.88
CA ASN A 2 -14.32 -7.19 -8.95
C ASN A 2 -13.36 -8.07 -8.13
N PHE A 3 -13.86 -8.67 -7.06
CA PHE A 3 -13.10 -9.62 -6.22
C PHE A 3 -12.76 -10.94 -6.93
N LYS A 4 -13.19 -11.10 -8.20
CA LYS A 4 -12.95 -12.30 -9.00
C LYS A 4 -11.57 -12.35 -9.67
N ASP A 5 -10.93 -11.18 -9.87
CA ASP A 5 -9.69 -11.04 -10.63
C ASP A 5 -8.44 -10.94 -9.74
N ILE A 6 -8.55 -11.43 -8.48
CA ILE A 6 -7.43 -11.36 -7.55
C ILE A 6 -6.47 -12.51 -7.87
N GLU A 7 -5.27 -12.18 -8.30
CA GLU A 7 -4.18 -13.15 -8.34
C GLU A 7 -3.80 -13.55 -6.91
N LEU A 8 -4.23 -14.73 -6.52
CA LEU A 8 -3.93 -15.28 -5.21
C LEU A 8 -2.47 -15.79 -5.19
N PRO A 9 -1.70 -15.46 -4.14
CA PRO A 9 -0.41 -16.11 -3.94
C PRO A 9 -0.61 -17.62 -3.80
N SER A 10 0.40 -18.39 -4.20
CA SER A 10 0.35 -19.84 -4.08
C SER A 10 -0.01 -20.26 -2.64
N ASN A 11 -0.97 -21.18 -2.51
CA ASN A 11 -1.42 -21.69 -1.21
C ASN A 11 -0.27 -22.27 -0.37
N ARG A 12 0.75 -22.85 -1.02
CA ARG A 12 1.97 -23.34 -0.35
C ARG A 12 2.77 -22.18 0.27
N LYS A 13 3.00 -21.09 -0.51
CA LYS A 13 3.71 -19.92 -0.02
C LYS A 13 2.97 -19.27 1.15
N PHE A 14 1.64 -19.16 1.04
CA PHE A 14 0.77 -18.68 2.09
C PHE A 14 0.92 -19.51 3.37
N GLY A 15 0.81 -20.84 3.26
CA GLY A 15 0.94 -21.76 4.39
C GLY A 15 2.31 -21.68 5.07
N LEU A 16 3.39 -21.69 4.28
CA LEU A 16 4.75 -21.58 4.82
C LEU A 16 5.02 -20.23 5.47
N PHE A 17 4.48 -19.16 4.93
CA PHE A 17 4.60 -17.81 5.53
C PHE A 17 3.95 -17.76 6.92
N PHE A 18 2.71 -18.24 7.05
CA PHE A 18 2.04 -18.30 8.33
C PHE A 18 2.70 -19.29 9.30
N ALA A 19 3.18 -20.42 8.81
CA ALA A 19 3.96 -21.34 9.61
C ALA A 19 5.19 -20.67 10.23
N ALA A 20 5.93 -19.87 9.45
CA ALA A 20 7.11 -19.15 9.94
C ALA A 20 6.72 -18.11 11.01
N ILE A 21 5.60 -17.38 10.83
CA ILE A 21 5.10 -16.42 11.82
C ILE A 21 4.74 -17.11 13.13
N PHE A 22 3.95 -18.20 13.06
CA PHE A 22 3.55 -18.95 14.25
C PHE A 22 4.73 -19.63 14.93
N PHE A 23 5.70 -20.11 14.17
CA PHE A 23 6.95 -20.67 14.70
C PHE A 23 7.74 -19.61 15.47
N ALA A 24 7.96 -18.43 14.87
CA ALA A 24 8.68 -17.34 15.50
C ALA A 24 7.98 -16.86 16.77
N ALA A 25 6.64 -16.70 16.74
CA ALA A 25 5.86 -16.35 17.91
C ALA A 25 5.93 -17.43 19.00
N GLY A 26 5.83 -18.70 18.62
CA GLY A 26 5.94 -19.83 19.54
C GLY A 26 7.29 -19.90 20.21
N LEU A 27 8.36 -19.71 19.44
CA LEU A 27 9.72 -19.68 19.96
C LEU A 27 9.95 -18.49 20.90
N TYR A 28 9.43 -17.31 20.53
CA TYR A 28 9.49 -16.12 21.39
C TYR A 28 8.85 -16.36 22.76
N PHE A 29 7.62 -16.88 22.81
CA PHE A 29 6.94 -17.19 24.06
C PHE A 29 7.63 -18.31 24.85
N TYR A 30 8.15 -19.31 24.16
CA TYR A 30 8.90 -20.41 24.79
C TYR A 30 10.16 -19.91 25.49
N LEU A 31 10.92 -19.02 24.87
CA LEU A 31 12.16 -18.47 25.43
C LEU A 31 11.91 -17.44 26.55
N ASN A 32 10.79 -16.72 26.53
CA ASN A 32 10.46 -15.67 27.50
C ASN A 32 9.65 -16.21 28.71
N THR A 33 9.87 -17.42 29.15
CA THR A 33 9.28 -18.04 30.34
C THR A 33 7.76 -18.20 30.33
N LYS A 34 7.11 -17.94 29.19
CA LYS A 34 5.67 -18.15 28.99
C LYS A 34 5.41 -19.42 28.17
N VAL A 35 6.04 -20.51 28.59
CA VAL A 35 6.07 -21.80 27.87
C VAL A 35 4.66 -22.30 27.55
N GLN A 36 3.69 -22.09 28.44
CA GLN A 36 2.28 -22.48 28.24
C GLN A 36 1.64 -21.85 26.99
N TYR A 37 2.09 -20.66 26.58
CA TYR A 37 1.63 -20.01 25.35
C TYR A 37 2.46 -20.42 24.12
N GLY A 38 3.71 -20.82 24.31
CA GLY A 38 4.60 -21.27 23.23
C GLY A 38 4.09 -22.52 22.54
N TYR A 39 3.65 -23.53 23.28
CA TYR A 39 3.19 -24.80 22.73
C TYR A 39 2.03 -24.68 21.71
N PRO A 40 0.93 -23.92 21.97
CA PRO A 40 -0.14 -23.75 21.01
C PRO A 40 0.34 -23.14 19.69
N PHE A 41 1.18 -22.11 19.75
CA PHE A 41 1.74 -21.46 18.53
C PHE A 41 2.62 -22.41 17.73
N LEU A 42 3.48 -23.19 18.41
CA LEU A 42 4.29 -24.21 17.75
C LEU A 42 3.43 -25.31 17.12
N GLY A 43 2.40 -25.76 17.83
CA GLY A 43 1.43 -26.72 17.30
C GLY A 43 0.72 -26.23 16.03
N VAL A 44 0.24 -24.97 16.02
CA VAL A 44 -0.35 -24.33 14.86
C VAL A 44 0.66 -24.24 13.71
N SER A 45 1.91 -23.87 13.98
CA SER A 45 2.97 -23.82 12.99
C SER A 45 3.16 -25.17 12.30
N VAL A 46 3.23 -26.27 13.08
CA VAL A 46 3.35 -27.63 12.51
C VAL A 46 2.17 -27.98 11.63
N VAL A 47 0.95 -27.65 12.04
CA VAL A 47 -0.27 -27.88 11.23
C VAL A 47 -0.20 -27.13 9.91
N PHE A 48 0.24 -25.85 9.91
CA PHE A 48 0.41 -25.09 8.68
C PHE A 48 1.50 -25.67 7.77
N ILE A 49 2.62 -26.15 8.31
CA ILE A 49 3.67 -26.82 7.53
C ILE A 49 3.10 -28.08 6.88
N LEU A 50 2.46 -28.95 7.64
CA LEU A 50 1.92 -30.21 7.14
C LEU A 50 0.86 -29.97 6.06
N THR A 51 -0.06 -29.02 6.27
CA THR A 51 -1.09 -28.71 5.26
C THR A 51 -0.49 -28.07 4.02
N ALA A 52 0.51 -27.18 4.15
CA ALA A 52 1.18 -26.57 3.01
C ALA A 52 1.96 -27.59 2.16
N LEU A 53 2.51 -28.63 2.77
CA LEU A 53 3.29 -29.65 2.06
C LEU A 53 2.42 -30.78 1.48
N MET A 54 1.42 -31.25 2.24
CA MET A 54 0.61 -32.41 1.85
C MET A 54 -0.62 -32.04 1.01
N LYS A 55 -1.36 -31.00 1.40
CA LYS A 55 -2.61 -30.59 0.73
C LYS A 55 -2.77 -29.07 0.80
N ALA A 56 -1.98 -28.33 0.03
CA ALA A 56 -2.03 -26.87 0.00
C ALA A 56 -3.43 -26.30 -0.34
N ASP A 57 -4.27 -27.08 -1.04
CA ASP A 57 -5.62 -26.65 -1.41
C ASP A 57 -6.57 -26.48 -0.21
N LEU A 58 -6.29 -27.14 0.92
CA LEU A 58 -7.03 -26.91 2.16
C LEU A 58 -6.85 -25.49 2.69
N LEU A 59 -5.75 -24.82 2.35
CA LEU A 59 -5.48 -23.44 2.73
C LEU A 59 -6.15 -22.41 1.80
N LEU A 60 -6.74 -22.85 0.69
CA LEU A 60 -7.38 -21.98 -0.29
C LEU A 60 -8.45 -21.05 0.32
N PRO A 61 -9.42 -21.52 1.14
CA PRO A 61 -10.42 -20.66 1.73
C PRO A 61 -9.80 -19.61 2.68
N LEU A 62 -8.80 -20.02 3.45
CA LEU A 62 -8.09 -19.12 4.37
C LEU A 62 -7.27 -18.08 3.61
N ASN A 63 -6.58 -18.49 2.54
CA ASN A 63 -5.84 -17.59 1.66
C ASN A 63 -6.76 -16.56 1.00
N LYS A 64 -7.92 -16.98 0.49
CA LYS A 64 -8.94 -16.07 -0.06
C LYS A 64 -9.46 -15.07 0.98
N LEU A 65 -9.76 -15.55 2.18
CA LEU A 65 -10.24 -14.70 3.27
C LEU A 65 -9.19 -13.65 3.65
N TRP A 66 -7.94 -14.07 3.78
CA TRP A 66 -6.81 -13.19 4.08
C TRP A 66 -6.62 -12.10 3.02
N MET A 67 -6.67 -12.48 1.75
CA MET A 67 -6.56 -11.51 0.65
C MET A 67 -7.71 -10.51 0.62
N ARG A 68 -8.94 -10.96 0.86
CA ARG A 68 -10.10 -10.05 1.00
C ARG A 68 -9.92 -9.09 2.16
N PHE A 69 -9.49 -9.60 3.30
CA PHE A 69 -9.21 -8.78 4.48
C PHE A 69 -8.12 -7.74 4.19
N GLY A 70 -7.01 -8.15 3.55
CA GLY A 70 -5.94 -7.24 3.15
C GLY A 70 -6.41 -6.13 2.20
N MET A 71 -7.29 -6.45 1.24
CA MET A 71 -7.86 -5.44 0.34
C MET A 71 -8.79 -4.47 1.06
N LEU A 72 -9.68 -4.97 1.92
CA LEU A 72 -10.56 -4.12 2.74
C LEU A 72 -9.73 -3.18 3.62
N LEU A 73 -8.70 -3.73 4.24
CA LEU A 73 -7.77 -2.95 5.06
C LEU A 73 -7.06 -1.88 4.22
N GLY A 74 -6.60 -2.23 3.02
CA GLY A 74 -5.97 -1.29 2.08
C GLY A 74 -6.91 -0.16 1.67
N MET A 75 -8.19 -0.44 1.40
CA MET A 75 -9.18 0.59 1.08
C MET A 75 -9.39 1.61 2.21
N VAL A 76 -9.28 1.16 3.45
CA VAL A 76 -9.46 2.03 4.62
C VAL A 76 -8.16 2.77 4.96
N ILE A 77 -7.04 2.07 4.97
CA ILE A 77 -5.76 2.62 5.40
C ILE A 77 -5.19 3.59 4.35
N SER A 78 -5.32 3.28 3.05
CA SER A 78 -4.75 4.13 2.00
C SER A 78 -5.20 5.59 2.06
N PRO A 79 -6.51 5.91 2.14
CA PRO A 79 -6.94 7.30 2.25
C PRO A 79 -6.50 7.96 3.56
N ILE A 80 -6.40 7.20 4.66
CA ILE A 80 -5.90 7.71 5.94
C ILE A 80 -4.43 8.11 5.82
N VAL A 81 -3.58 7.22 5.26
CA VAL A 81 -2.15 7.50 5.07
C VAL A 81 -1.95 8.68 4.12
N LEU A 82 -2.69 8.72 2.99
CA LEU A 82 -2.66 9.86 2.08
C LEU A 82 -3.09 11.16 2.76
N GLY A 83 -4.13 11.11 3.60
CA GLY A 83 -4.59 12.24 4.39
C GLY A 83 -3.52 12.72 5.37
N ILE A 84 -2.88 11.82 6.10
CA ILE A 84 -1.79 12.15 7.03
C ILE A 84 -0.62 12.81 6.29
N ILE A 85 -0.21 12.26 5.14
CA ILE A 85 0.87 12.84 4.32
C ILE A 85 0.46 14.22 3.81
N PHE A 86 -0.76 14.37 3.31
CA PHE A 86 -1.25 15.63 2.77
C PHE A 86 -1.32 16.72 3.85
N PHE A 87 -1.99 16.44 4.96
CA PHE A 87 -2.16 17.42 6.03
C PHE A 87 -0.92 17.59 6.91
N GLY A 88 -0.15 16.52 7.11
CA GLY A 88 1.06 16.55 7.95
C GLY A 88 2.30 17.08 7.25
N LEU A 89 2.43 16.88 5.93
CA LEU A 89 3.62 17.29 5.18
C LEU A 89 3.31 18.44 4.22
N PHE A 90 2.37 18.26 3.28
CA PHE A 90 2.13 19.26 2.24
C PHE A 90 1.48 20.53 2.76
N THR A 91 0.54 20.44 3.70
CA THR A 91 -0.14 21.60 4.24
C THR A 91 0.81 22.54 5.00
N PRO A 92 1.66 22.09 5.95
CA PRO A 92 2.58 22.99 6.64
C PRO A 92 3.63 23.58 5.69
N ILE A 93 4.14 22.79 4.72
CA ILE A 93 5.06 23.33 3.70
C ILE A 93 4.38 24.43 2.89
N SER A 94 3.14 24.21 2.43
CA SER A 94 2.36 25.20 1.68
C SER A 94 2.14 26.48 2.49
N ILE A 95 1.82 26.36 3.78
CA ILE A 95 1.65 27.49 4.68
C ILE A 95 2.97 28.26 4.82
N MET A 96 4.08 27.55 5.04
CA MET A 96 5.40 28.18 5.14
C MET A 96 5.76 28.93 3.85
N MET A 97 5.58 28.30 2.69
CA MET A 97 5.83 28.96 1.40
C MET A 97 4.99 30.22 1.22
N LYS A 98 3.71 30.17 1.63
CA LYS A 98 2.82 31.35 1.61
C LYS A 98 3.29 32.45 2.54
N ILE A 99 3.77 32.13 3.75
CA ILE A 99 4.32 33.11 4.71
C ILE A 99 5.59 33.76 4.13
N PHE A 100 6.45 32.97 3.47
CA PHE A 100 7.65 33.50 2.81
C PHE A 100 7.38 34.22 1.48
N GLY A 101 6.10 34.42 1.13
CA GLY A 101 5.71 35.18 -0.06
C GLY A 101 5.94 34.42 -1.39
N ARG A 102 6.29 33.14 -1.34
CA ARG A 102 6.44 32.31 -2.55
C ARG A 102 5.08 31.87 -3.04
N ASP A 103 4.70 32.30 -4.23
CA ASP A 103 3.49 31.87 -4.94
C ASP A 103 3.89 31.04 -6.17
N GLU A 104 4.26 29.78 -5.92
CA GLU A 104 4.68 28.85 -6.97
C GLU A 104 3.55 28.57 -7.98
N LEU A 105 2.33 28.56 -7.52
CA LEU A 105 1.16 28.29 -8.37
C LEU A 105 0.65 29.57 -9.07
N ARG A 106 1.25 30.76 -8.77
CA ARG A 106 0.88 32.06 -9.34
C ARG A 106 -0.62 32.32 -9.27
N LEU A 107 -1.23 31.99 -8.13
CA LEU A 107 -2.66 32.13 -7.90
C LEU A 107 -3.09 33.61 -7.86
N LYS A 108 -2.18 34.51 -7.53
CA LYS A 108 -2.44 35.95 -7.55
C LYS A 108 -2.23 36.47 -8.98
N LEU A 109 -3.25 37.07 -9.56
CA LEU A 109 -3.17 37.72 -10.88
C LEU A 109 -2.12 38.83 -10.94
N GLY A 110 -1.77 39.43 -9.77
CA GLY A 110 -0.85 40.57 -9.70
C GLY A 110 -1.33 41.72 -10.59
N VAL A 111 -0.43 42.24 -11.43
CA VAL A 111 -0.73 43.32 -12.38
C VAL A 111 -1.33 42.80 -13.71
N ARG A 112 -1.50 41.47 -13.85
CA ARG A 112 -1.94 40.84 -15.10
C ARG A 112 -3.46 40.71 -15.13
N ALA A 113 -4.09 41.06 -16.27
CA ALA A 113 -5.53 40.89 -16.49
C ALA A 113 -5.97 39.43 -16.66
N SER A 114 -5.03 38.52 -16.99
CA SER A 114 -5.33 37.12 -17.27
C SER A 114 -4.13 36.21 -16.95
N HIS A 115 -4.41 34.95 -16.59
CA HIS A 115 -3.41 33.88 -16.48
C HIS A 115 -2.97 33.31 -17.81
N TRP A 116 -3.66 33.66 -18.90
CA TRP A 116 -3.28 33.21 -20.24
C TRP A 116 -1.95 33.83 -20.63
N LYS A 117 -1.06 32.98 -21.12
CA LYS A 117 0.17 33.42 -21.78
C LYS A 117 -0.01 33.24 -23.28
N GLU A 118 0.21 34.31 -24.02
CA GLU A 118 0.33 34.19 -25.47
C GLU A 118 1.58 33.35 -25.78
N LYS A 119 1.39 32.35 -26.63
CA LYS A 119 2.50 31.52 -27.11
C LYS A 119 3.27 32.29 -28.16
N GLU A 120 4.47 32.70 -27.83
CA GLU A 120 5.35 33.44 -28.75
C GLU A 120 5.86 32.63 -29.95
N SER A 121 5.61 31.32 -29.96
CA SER A 121 5.97 30.43 -31.06
C SER A 121 4.85 30.30 -32.08
N PRO A 122 5.14 30.36 -33.38
CA PRO A 122 4.16 30.06 -34.42
C PRO A 122 3.54 28.68 -34.17
N ILE A 123 2.31 28.49 -34.67
CA ILE A 123 1.57 27.23 -34.58
C ILE A 123 2.54 26.07 -34.83
N PRO A 124 2.70 25.14 -33.88
CA PRO A 124 3.66 24.07 -34.08
C PRO A 124 3.31 23.32 -35.36
N PRO A 125 4.25 23.08 -36.26
CA PRO A 125 3.97 22.31 -37.45
C PRO A 125 3.38 20.96 -37.07
N ALA A 126 2.49 20.41 -37.89
CA ALA A 126 1.78 19.15 -37.62
C ALA A 126 2.73 18.00 -37.20
N GLU A 127 4.00 18.09 -37.55
CA GLU A 127 5.06 17.17 -37.12
C GLU A 127 5.35 17.22 -35.60
N SER A 128 5.08 18.34 -34.93
CA SER A 128 5.33 18.45 -33.49
C SER A 128 4.37 17.57 -32.67
N PHE A 129 3.25 17.19 -33.25
CA PHE A 129 2.31 16.26 -32.62
C PHE A 129 2.79 14.80 -32.62
N LYS A 130 3.77 14.47 -33.53
CA LYS A 130 4.36 13.13 -33.57
C LYS A 130 5.37 12.87 -32.45
N ASN A 131 5.92 13.93 -31.86
CA ASN A 131 6.98 13.87 -30.84
C ASN A 131 6.44 14.29 -29.44
N GLN A 132 5.21 13.92 -29.09
CA GLN A 132 4.61 14.23 -27.80
C GLN A 132 4.92 13.19 -26.70
N PHE A 133 5.73 12.18 -26.99
CA PHE A 133 6.19 11.14 -26.07
C PHE A 133 7.72 11.06 -26.06
#